data_0d56fd3d05db01296b43cb0daa291a9c
#
_entry.id   0d56fd3d05db01296b43cb0daa291a9c
#
_cell.length_a   1.000
_cell.length_b   1.000
_cell.length_c   1.000
_cell.angle_alpha   90.00
_cell.angle_beta   90.00
_cell.angle_gamma   90.00
#
_symmetry.space_group_name_H-M   'P 1'
#
loop_
_entity.id
_entity.type
_entity.pdbx_description
1 polymer ?
#
loop_
_entity_poly.entity_id
_entity_poly.type
_entity_poly.pdbx_seq_one_letter_code
_entity_poly.pdbx_strand_id
1 'polypeptide(L)'
;MRKLLFLLISIYSFTGLSQPYSYKIGLLKYNGGGDWYSNPTALTNLIEFSNKEIGTNINPEYDQVEIGSYLLFNYPFVHLTGHGNIILNQQEVDNLRTYLIAGGFLHISDNYGLDPFIRKEIKKLFPELDFVELPYTHNIYHQIFDFNIGLPNIHQHDEKPSVGYGLIYKGRLICFYDFECDLGDGWEDAEIHRDSEESRTKALQMGANILSYTFIGKKD
;
A
#
# COMPACT_ATOMS: atom_id res chain seq x y z
N MET A 1 -37.61 -21.64 60.14
CA MET A 1 -37.83 -21.66 58.69
C MET A 1 -36.77 -20.75 58.02
N ARG A 2 -35.71 -21.32 57.44
CA ARG A 2 -34.66 -20.58 56.71
C ARG A 2 -35.11 -20.44 55.25
N LYS A 3 -35.30 -19.19 54.78
CA LYS A 3 -35.57 -18.90 53.37
C LYS A 3 -34.25 -18.90 52.60
N LEU A 4 -34.08 -19.85 51.68
CA LEU A 4 -32.97 -19.90 50.74
C LEU A 4 -33.25 -18.92 49.59
N LEU A 5 -32.42 -17.90 49.44
CA LEU A 5 -32.51 -16.93 48.36
C LEU A 5 -31.62 -17.45 47.21
N PHE A 6 -32.22 -17.91 46.12
CA PHE A 6 -31.49 -18.27 44.91
C PHE A 6 -31.18 -17.01 44.12
N LEU A 7 -29.89 -16.70 43.99
CA LEU A 7 -29.38 -15.62 43.17
C LEU A 7 -29.18 -16.19 41.73
N LEU A 8 -30.05 -15.81 40.82
CA LEU A 8 -29.90 -16.13 39.39
C LEU A 8 -28.85 -15.18 38.77
N ILE A 9 -27.62 -15.68 38.55
CA ILE A 9 -26.58 -14.98 37.77
C ILE A 9 -26.90 -15.20 36.31
N SER A 10 -27.41 -14.18 35.63
CA SER A 10 -27.57 -14.13 34.17
C SER A 10 -26.21 -13.87 33.54
N ILE A 11 -25.62 -14.90 32.95
CA ILE A 11 -24.40 -14.77 32.12
C ILE A 11 -24.83 -14.23 30.77
N TYR A 12 -24.64 -12.92 30.57
CA TYR A 12 -24.72 -12.33 29.22
C TYR A 12 -23.47 -12.73 28.44
N SER A 13 -23.60 -13.72 27.54
CA SER A 13 -22.58 -13.99 26.54
C SER A 13 -22.58 -12.83 25.53
N PHE A 14 -21.60 -11.95 25.63
CA PHE A 14 -21.31 -10.98 24.59
C PHE A 14 -20.79 -11.75 23.38
N THR A 15 -21.66 -12.08 22.45
CA THR A 15 -21.23 -12.45 21.09
C THR A 15 -20.74 -11.16 20.46
N GLY A 16 -19.42 -10.98 20.44
CA GLY A 16 -18.80 -9.88 19.72
C GLY A 16 -19.20 -10.00 18.24
N LEU A 17 -20.12 -9.13 17.81
CA LEU A 17 -20.38 -8.94 16.38
C LEU A 17 -19.09 -8.36 15.82
N SER A 18 -18.38 -9.16 15.02
CA SER A 18 -17.28 -8.69 14.19
C SER A 18 -17.80 -7.50 13.38
N GLN A 19 -17.19 -6.33 13.54
CA GLN A 19 -17.50 -5.16 12.71
C GLN A 19 -17.16 -5.51 11.26
N PRO A 20 -18.04 -5.19 10.29
CA PRO A 20 -17.72 -5.41 8.88
C PRO A 20 -16.45 -4.60 8.53
N TYR A 21 -15.62 -5.15 7.63
CA TYR A 21 -14.45 -4.46 7.15
C TYR A 21 -14.83 -3.12 6.51
N SER A 22 -14.05 -2.06 6.81
CA SER A 22 -14.39 -0.69 6.40
C SER A 22 -14.05 -0.43 4.93
N TYR A 23 -13.01 -1.08 4.39
CA TYR A 23 -12.55 -0.90 3.01
C TYR A 23 -11.71 -2.09 2.52
N LYS A 24 -11.51 -2.13 1.21
CA LYS A 24 -10.60 -3.04 0.51
C LYS A 24 -9.50 -2.24 -0.17
N ILE A 25 -8.39 -2.91 -0.44
CA ILE A 25 -7.32 -2.39 -1.30
C ILE A 25 -7.28 -3.16 -2.61
N GLY A 26 -6.76 -2.54 -3.66
CA GLY A 26 -6.68 -3.13 -4.99
C GLY A 26 -5.25 -3.34 -5.45
N LEU A 27 -4.97 -4.50 -6.10
CA LEU A 27 -3.79 -4.74 -6.89
C LEU A 27 -4.08 -4.37 -8.35
N LEU A 28 -3.31 -3.44 -8.93
CA LEU A 28 -3.52 -3.00 -10.30
C LEU A 28 -3.03 -4.02 -11.31
N LYS A 29 -3.89 -4.38 -12.24
CA LYS A 29 -3.54 -5.16 -13.43
C LYS A 29 -3.28 -4.23 -14.59
N TYR A 30 -2.13 -4.41 -15.23
CA TYR A 30 -1.71 -3.59 -16.37
C TYR A 30 -1.23 -4.45 -17.54
N ASN A 31 -1.11 -3.84 -18.71
CA ASN A 31 -0.59 -4.44 -19.92
C ASN A 31 0.87 -4.03 -20.14
N GLY A 32 1.55 -4.65 -21.12
CA GLY A 32 2.92 -4.30 -21.50
C GLY A 32 3.93 -5.42 -21.31
N GLY A 33 3.52 -6.51 -20.67
CA GLY A 33 4.35 -7.70 -20.48
C GLY A 33 5.10 -7.76 -19.15
N GLY A 34 4.97 -6.75 -18.29
CA GLY A 34 5.42 -6.86 -16.90
C GLY A 34 4.49 -7.74 -16.07
N ASP A 35 5.01 -8.24 -14.98
CA ASP A 35 4.35 -9.24 -14.13
C ASP A 35 3.71 -8.61 -12.89
N TRP A 36 2.65 -7.82 -13.07
CA TRP A 36 1.87 -7.17 -12.02
C TRP A 36 1.48 -8.12 -10.85
N TYR A 37 1.59 -9.42 -11.04
CA TYR A 37 1.25 -10.50 -10.10
C TYR A 37 2.47 -11.07 -9.36
N SER A 38 3.63 -10.44 -9.43
CA SER A 38 4.92 -10.98 -8.95
C SER A 38 4.96 -11.24 -7.44
N ASN A 39 4.23 -10.47 -6.63
CA ASN A 39 4.25 -10.56 -5.17
C ASN A 39 2.91 -11.06 -4.61
N PRO A 40 2.55 -12.35 -4.79
CA PRO A 40 1.20 -12.86 -4.52
C PRO A 40 0.78 -12.83 -3.05
N THR A 41 1.71 -12.89 -2.10
CA THR A 41 1.41 -12.90 -0.64
C THR A 41 1.56 -11.53 0.00
N ALA A 42 2.22 -10.60 -0.67
CA ALA A 42 2.61 -9.29 -0.14
C ALA A 42 1.46 -8.48 0.45
N LEU A 43 0.39 -8.26 -0.30
CA LEU A 43 -0.73 -7.44 0.16
C LEU A 43 -1.51 -8.10 1.30
N THR A 44 -1.65 -9.43 1.29
CA THR A 44 -2.28 -10.16 2.41
C THR A 44 -1.49 -9.94 3.69
N ASN A 45 -0.19 -10.14 3.65
CA ASN A 45 0.69 -9.97 4.82
C ASN A 45 0.69 -8.51 5.32
N LEU A 46 0.72 -7.53 4.39
CA LEU A 46 0.64 -6.12 4.76
C LEU A 46 -0.69 -5.77 5.44
N ILE A 47 -1.82 -6.29 4.92
CA ILE A 47 -3.15 -6.09 5.52
C ILE A 47 -3.21 -6.71 6.91
N GLU A 48 -2.78 -7.97 7.06
CA GLU A 48 -2.77 -8.67 8.34
C GLU A 48 -1.90 -7.94 9.37
N PHE A 49 -0.70 -7.53 8.99
CA PHE A 49 0.18 -6.74 9.83
C PHE A 49 -0.48 -5.43 10.27
N SER A 50 -1.06 -4.69 9.33
CA SER A 50 -1.70 -3.40 9.62
C SER A 50 -2.94 -3.55 10.50
N ASN A 51 -3.77 -4.55 10.25
CA ASN A 51 -4.93 -4.83 11.09
C ASN A 51 -4.53 -5.17 12.52
N LYS A 52 -3.46 -5.96 12.69
CA LYS A 52 -2.97 -6.39 14.00
C LYS A 52 -2.22 -5.28 14.75
N GLU A 53 -1.25 -4.63 14.10
CA GLU A 53 -0.28 -3.76 14.78
C GLU A 53 -0.76 -2.31 14.91
N ILE A 54 -1.57 -1.82 13.95
CA ILE A 54 -2.04 -0.43 13.96
C ILE A 54 -3.57 -0.30 14.01
N GLY A 55 -4.28 -1.42 14.14
CA GLY A 55 -5.73 -1.44 14.36
C GLY A 55 -6.55 -0.97 13.16
N THR A 56 -6.05 -1.15 11.94
CA THR A 56 -6.87 -0.92 10.74
C THR A 56 -7.97 -1.97 10.64
N ASN A 57 -8.99 -1.70 9.84
CA ASN A 57 -10.08 -2.64 9.59
C ASN A 57 -10.20 -2.90 8.08
N ILE A 58 -9.08 -3.24 7.45
CA ILE A 58 -9.00 -3.57 6.02
C ILE A 58 -9.44 -5.02 5.81
N ASN A 59 -10.22 -5.27 4.76
CA ASN A 59 -10.57 -6.64 4.37
C ASN A 59 -9.28 -7.44 4.08
N PRO A 60 -9.09 -8.62 4.67
CA PRO A 60 -7.91 -9.46 4.42
C PRO A 60 -7.74 -9.87 2.95
N GLU A 61 -8.85 -9.96 2.22
CA GLU A 61 -8.84 -10.26 0.80
C GLU A 61 -8.73 -8.95 0.00
N TYR A 62 -7.64 -8.79 -0.73
CA TYR A 62 -7.53 -7.72 -1.74
C TYR A 62 -8.15 -8.15 -3.06
N ASP A 63 -8.47 -7.19 -3.91
CA ASP A 63 -8.98 -7.47 -5.25
C ASP A 63 -7.95 -7.12 -6.32
N GLN A 64 -7.94 -7.87 -7.43
CA GLN A 64 -7.22 -7.50 -8.63
C GLN A 64 -8.13 -6.63 -9.50
N VAL A 65 -7.66 -5.44 -9.89
CA VAL A 65 -8.48 -4.48 -10.61
C VAL A 65 -7.80 -3.97 -11.87
N GLU A 66 -8.51 -4.02 -12.98
CA GLU A 66 -8.07 -3.43 -14.26
C GLU A 66 -8.07 -1.90 -14.14
N ILE A 67 -6.99 -1.25 -14.58
CA ILE A 67 -6.84 0.22 -14.50
C ILE A 67 -7.96 0.95 -15.23
N GLY A 68 -8.42 0.42 -16.38
CA GLY A 68 -9.51 0.99 -17.16
C GLY A 68 -10.92 0.72 -16.63
N SER A 69 -11.07 -0.04 -15.54
CA SER A 69 -12.36 -0.39 -14.96
C SER A 69 -12.89 0.72 -14.05
N TYR A 70 -14.21 0.96 -14.08
CA TYR A 70 -14.88 1.83 -13.12
C TYR A 70 -14.79 1.29 -11.67
N LEU A 71 -14.55 -0.01 -11.50
CA LEU A 71 -14.36 -0.61 -10.18
C LEU A 71 -13.14 -0.06 -9.44
N LEU A 72 -12.18 0.56 -10.16
CA LEU A 72 -11.03 1.23 -9.57
C LEU A 72 -11.42 2.23 -8.47
N PHE A 73 -12.55 2.91 -8.64
CA PHE A 73 -13.03 3.92 -7.69
C PHE A 73 -13.60 3.35 -6.38
N ASN A 74 -13.70 2.03 -6.25
CA ASN A 74 -14.11 1.38 -5.00
C ASN A 74 -12.95 1.23 -4.00
N TYR A 75 -11.72 1.46 -4.44
CA TYR A 75 -10.52 1.24 -3.63
C TYR A 75 -9.86 2.57 -3.27
N PRO A 76 -9.81 2.96 -1.99
CA PRO A 76 -9.13 4.19 -1.59
C PRO A 76 -7.61 4.13 -1.81
N PHE A 77 -7.06 2.91 -1.81
CA PHE A 77 -5.66 2.60 -2.04
C PHE A 77 -5.51 1.50 -3.08
N VAL A 78 -4.61 1.71 -4.02
CA VAL A 78 -4.22 0.70 -5.00
C VAL A 78 -2.70 0.54 -5.03
N HIS A 79 -2.27 -0.70 -5.24
CA HIS A 79 -0.88 -1.09 -5.33
C HIS A 79 -0.54 -1.51 -6.76
N LEU A 80 0.63 -1.09 -7.22
CA LEU A 80 1.21 -1.48 -8.50
C LEU A 80 2.62 -1.99 -8.23
N THR A 81 2.92 -3.18 -8.73
CA THR A 81 4.23 -3.82 -8.62
C THR A 81 4.54 -4.58 -9.90
N GLY A 82 5.74 -5.07 -10.05
CA GLY A 82 6.17 -5.97 -11.11
C GLY A 82 7.49 -5.58 -11.75
N HIS A 83 8.02 -6.52 -12.53
CA HIS A 83 9.24 -6.33 -13.32
C HIS A 83 8.90 -5.86 -14.73
N GLY A 84 9.79 -5.04 -15.29
CA GLY A 84 9.77 -4.71 -16.71
C GLY A 84 8.66 -3.77 -17.15
N ASN A 85 8.06 -4.05 -18.31
CA ASN A 85 7.32 -3.04 -19.06
C ASN A 85 5.86 -2.93 -18.63
N ILE A 86 5.41 -1.69 -18.42
CA ILE A 86 4.01 -1.31 -18.27
C ILE A 86 3.60 -0.42 -19.46
N ILE A 87 2.41 -0.64 -20.00
CA ILE A 87 1.82 0.17 -21.08
C ILE A 87 0.37 0.46 -20.71
N LEU A 88 0.03 1.74 -20.64
CA LEU A 88 -1.34 2.20 -20.45
C LEU A 88 -1.91 2.74 -21.77
N ASN A 89 -3.11 2.29 -22.12
CA ASN A 89 -3.88 2.89 -23.19
C ASN A 89 -4.55 4.20 -22.71
N GLN A 90 -5.17 4.95 -23.63
CA GLN A 90 -5.73 6.27 -23.30
C GLN A 90 -6.85 6.17 -22.25
N GLN A 91 -7.70 5.16 -22.31
CA GLN A 91 -8.76 4.95 -21.32
C GLN A 91 -8.19 4.68 -19.92
N GLU A 92 -7.14 3.86 -19.81
CA GLU A 92 -6.46 3.57 -18.55
C GLU A 92 -5.77 4.83 -17.99
N VAL A 93 -5.15 5.63 -18.85
CA VAL A 93 -4.55 6.93 -18.49
C VAL A 93 -5.60 7.86 -17.91
N ASP A 94 -6.73 8.06 -18.61
CA ASP A 94 -7.80 8.97 -18.18
C ASP A 94 -8.47 8.50 -16.90
N ASN A 95 -8.68 7.19 -16.77
CA ASN A 95 -9.31 6.59 -15.61
C ASN A 95 -8.44 6.70 -14.36
N LEU A 96 -7.16 6.31 -14.45
CA LEU A 96 -6.22 6.39 -13.33
C LEU A 96 -5.96 7.84 -12.92
N ARG A 97 -5.81 8.77 -13.88
CA ARG A 97 -5.72 10.21 -13.58
C ARG A 97 -6.95 10.68 -12.80
N THR A 98 -8.16 10.34 -13.26
CA THR A 98 -9.41 10.73 -12.61
C THR A 98 -9.50 10.15 -11.20
N TYR A 99 -9.15 8.88 -11.02
CA TYR A 99 -9.10 8.21 -9.73
C TYR A 99 -8.17 8.95 -8.74
N LEU A 100 -6.96 9.27 -9.17
CA LEU A 100 -5.99 9.95 -8.33
C LEU A 100 -6.43 11.38 -7.97
N ILE A 101 -7.03 12.12 -8.91
CA ILE A 101 -7.56 13.46 -8.65
C ILE A 101 -8.76 13.42 -7.71
N ALA A 102 -9.61 12.40 -7.83
CA ALA A 102 -10.82 12.23 -7.01
C ALA A 102 -10.55 11.82 -5.55
N GLY A 103 -9.31 11.54 -5.17
CA GLY A 103 -8.96 11.21 -3.79
C GLY A 103 -8.26 9.87 -3.62
N GLY A 104 -8.20 9.04 -4.65
CA GLY A 104 -7.48 7.79 -4.63
C GLY A 104 -5.98 7.97 -4.38
N PHE A 105 -5.34 6.91 -3.94
CA PHE A 105 -3.90 6.86 -3.68
C PHE A 105 -3.27 5.65 -4.37
N LEU A 106 -2.14 5.90 -5.05
CA LEU A 106 -1.35 4.87 -5.72
C LEU A 106 -0.05 4.64 -4.97
N HIS A 107 0.24 3.39 -4.62
CA HIS A 107 1.56 2.94 -4.23
C HIS A 107 2.19 2.16 -5.38
N ILE A 108 3.42 2.50 -5.72
CA ILE A 108 4.23 1.79 -6.71
C ILE A 108 5.42 1.19 -5.99
N SER A 109 5.62 -0.11 -6.15
CA SER A 109 6.82 -0.80 -5.68
C SER A 109 7.64 -1.24 -6.90
N ASP A 110 8.89 -0.80 -6.96
CA ASP A 110 9.79 -1.11 -8.06
C ASP A 110 10.43 -2.47 -7.81
N ASN A 111 9.90 -3.47 -8.49
CA ASN A 111 10.62 -4.71 -8.65
C ASN A 111 11.46 -4.57 -9.92
N TYR A 112 12.72 -4.54 -9.79
CA TYR A 112 13.77 -4.36 -10.80
C TYR A 112 13.33 -4.21 -12.29
N GLY A 113 13.68 -3.05 -12.86
CA GLY A 113 13.44 -2.78 -14.29
C GLY A 113 12.09 -2.13 -14.61
N LEU A 114 11.23 -1.83 -13.63
CA LEU A 114 9.98 -1.10 -13.85
C LEU A 114 10.21 0.39 -14.07
N ASP A 115 11.23 0.99 -13.45
CA ASP A 115 11.44 2.45 -13.35
C ASP A 115 11.35 3.20 -14.70
N PRO A 116 12.07 2.84 -15.77
CA PRO A 116 12.02 3.58 -17.02
C PRO A 116 10.64 3.56 -17.69
N PHE A 117 9.85 2.53 -17.43
CA PHE A 117 8.53 2.36 -18.01
C PHE A 117 7.48 3.12 -17.18
N ILE A 118 7.47 2.94 -15.87
CA ILE A 118 6.48 3.59 -15.01
C ILE A 118 6.59 5.13 -15.06
N ARG A 119 7.81 5.68 -15.07
CA ARG A 119 7.99 7.14 -15.23
C ARG A 119 7.39 7.67 -16.53
N LYS A 120 7.52 6.93 -17.61
CA LYS A 120 6.92 7.29 -18.89
C LYS A 120 5.40 7.26 -18.84
N GLU A 121 4.83 6.24 -18.22
CA GLU A 121 3.37 6.10 -18.10
C GLU A 121 2.79 7.17 -17.16
N ILE A 122 3.42 7.46 -16.03
CA ILE A 122 3.02 8.57 -15.13
C ILE A 122 3.06 9.92 -15.84
N LYS A 123 4.03 10.16 -16.74
CA LYS A 123 4.04 11.38 -17.56
C LYS A 123 2.86 11.50 -18.54
N LYS A 124 2.28 10.38 -18.99
CA LYS A 124 1.01 10.44 -19.76
C LYS A 124 -0.16 10.87 -18.87
N LEU A 125 -0.21 10.38 -17.61
CA LEU A 125 -1.27 10.75 -16.66
C LEU A 125 -1.18 12.22 -16.27
N PHE A 126 0.03 12.68 -15.97
CA PHE A 126 0.32 14.03 -15.45
C PHE A 126 1.51 14.64 -16.20
N PRO A 127 1.30 15.14 -17.42
CA PRO A 127 2.37 15.80 -18.19
C PRO A 127 3.00 16.98 -17.44
N GLU A 128 2.19 17.62 -16.56
CA GLU A 128 2.57 18.79 -15.76
C GLU A 128 3.36 18.46 -14.47
N LEU A 129 3.42 17.18 -14.06
CA LEU A 129 4.08 16.77 -12.81
C LEU A 129 5.31 15.90 -13.09
N ASP A 130 6.24 15.93 -12.14
CA ASP A 130 7.36 15.02 -12.03
C ASP A 130 7.34 14.31 -10.67
N PHE A 131 7.91 13.12 -10.60
CA PHE A 131 8.26 12.53 -9.32
C PHE A 131 9.29 13.40 -8.61
N VAL A 132 9.02 13.71 -7.36
CA VAL A 132 9.93 14.44 -6.48
C VAL A 132 10.39 13.53 -5.36
N GLU A 133 11.66 13.58 -5.03
CA GLU A 133 12.18 12.90 -3.85
C GLU A 133 11.53 13.50 -2.60
N LEU A 134 10.96 12.65 -1.76
CA LEU A 134 10.36 13.09 -0.50
C LEU A 134 11.46 13.20 0.57
N PRO A 135 11.60 14.36 1.22
CA PRO A 135 12.57 14.51 2.30
C PRO A 135 12.23 13.54 3.44
N TYR A 136 13.21 13.07 4.16
CA TYR A 136 13.03 12.14 5.28
C TYR A 136 12.12 12.67 6.40
N THR A 137 11.93 13.99 6.45
CA THR A 137 10.98 14.66 7.36
C THR A 137 9.53 14.61 6.87
N HIS A 138 9.27 14.05 5.67
CA HIS A 138 7.90 13.97 5.15
C HIS A 138 7.05 13.03 6.01
N ASN A 139 5.81 13.44 6.30
CA ASN A 139 4.91 12.73 7.22
C ASN A 139 4.64 11.26 6.86
N ILE A 140 4.82 10.85 5.60
CA ILE A 140 4.65 9.44 5.21
C ILE A 140 5.64 8.51 5.92
N TYR A 141 6.83 9.02 6.30
CA TYR A 141 7.84 8.28 7.04
C TYR A 141 7.60 8.25 8.55
N HIS A 142 6.60 9.00 9.07
CA HIS A 142 6.39 9.22 10.50
C HIS A 142 4.92 9.08 10.94
N GLN A 143 4.14 8.23 10.25
CA GLN A 143 2.73 8.06 10.60
C GLN A 143 2.56 7.33 11.94
N ILE A 144 3.13 6.14 12.04
CA ILE A 144 3.06 5.24 13.19
C ILE A 144 4.47 4.82 13.59
N PHE A 145 5.30 4.49 12.61
CA PHE A 145 6.69 4.08 12.79
C PHE A 145 7.63 5.15 12.23
N ASP A 146 8.74 5.40 12.91
CA ASP A 146 9.71 6.44 12.53
C ASP A 146 10.80 5.89 11.61
N PHE A 147 10.89 6.45 10.40
CA PHE A 147 11.91 6.19 9.40
C PHE A 147 12.77 7.44 9.18
N ASN A 148 13.61 7.79 10.16
CA ASN A 148 14.40 9.03 10.19
C ASN A 148 15.44 9.16 9.09
N ILE A 149 15.78 8.07 8.42
CA ILE A 149 16.74 8.01 7.30
C ILE A 149 16.08 7.60 5.98
N GLY A 150 14.75 7.68 5.89
CA GLY A 150 13.99 7.30 4.69
C GLY A 150 13.65 5.81 4.61
N LEU A 151 13.45 5.31 3.39
CA LEU A 151 13.05 3.93 3.15
C LEU A 151 14.06 2.91 3.72
N PRO A 152 13.57 1.76 4.22
CA PRO A 152 14.44 0.63 4.48
C PRO A 152 15.01 0.12 3.14
N ASN A 153 16.19 -0.46 3.19
CA ASN A 153 16.76 -1.15 2.04
C ASN A 153 16.42 -2.64 2.18
N ILE A 154 15.51 -3.14 1.37
CA ILE A 154 15.11 -4.55 1.36
C ILE A 154 15.93 -5.28 0.30
N HIS A 155 15.72 -4.99 -0.99
CA HIS A 155 16.54 -5.45 -2.08
C HIS A 155 17.06 -4.25 -2.88
N GLN A 156 18.34 -4.27 -3.18
CA GLN A 156 19.03 -3.24 -3.93
C GLN A 156 19.60 -3.86 -5.20
N HIS A 157 19.16 -3.40 -6.35
CA HIS A 157 19.51 -4.03 -7.62
C HIS A 157 20.69 -3.34 -8.32
N ASP A 158 20.70 -2.02 -8.36
CA ASP A 158 21.69 -1.23 -9.13
C ASP A 158 22.69 -0.48 -8.24
N GLU A 159 22.88 -0.92 -7.00
CA GLU A 159 23.75 -0.26 -6.00
C GLU A 159 23.37 1.21 -5.73
N LYS A 160 22.13 1.60 -6.09
CA LYS A 160 21.58 2.92 -5.80
C LYS A 160 20.93 2.95 -4.42
N PRO A 161 20.86 4.10 -3.78
CA PRO A 161 20.14 4.21 -2.52
C PRO A 161 18.64 4.03 -2.72
N SER A 162 17.97 3.45 -1.74
CA SER A 162 16.51 3.40 -1.67
C SER A 162 15.94 4.81 -1.53
N VAL A 163 15.04 5.21 -2.43
CA VAL A 163 14.47 6.56 -2.48
C VAL A 163 12.95 6.49 -2.56
N GLY A 164 12.28 7.21 -1.68
CA GLY A 164 10.84 7.43 -1.78
C GLY A 164 10.52 8.63 -2.65
N TYR A 165 9.88 8.39 -3.78
CA TYR A 165 9.38 9.45 -4.64
C TYR A 165 7.90 9.71 -4.41
N GLY A 166 7.51 10.99 -4.51
CA GLY A 166 6.11 11.42 -4.46
C GLY A 166 5.65 12.05 -5.75
N LEU A 167 4.40 11.81 -6.12
CA LEU A 167 3.70 12.62 -7.11
C LEU A 167 2.72 13.52 -6.36
N ILE A 168 2.92 14.83 -6.45
CA ILE A 168 2.17 15.83 -5.68
C ILE A 168 1.25 16.64 -6.59
N TYR A 169 -0.05 16.48 -6.40
CA TYR A 169 -1.06 17.23 -7.14
C TYR A 169 -1.79 18.20 -6.22
N LYS A 170 -1.70 19.52 -6.50
CA LYS A 170 -2.33 20.58 -5.70
C LYS A 170 -2.06 20.47 -4.19
N GLY A 171 -0.83 20.15 -3.82
CA GLY A 171 -0.41 20.01 -2.43
C GLY A 171 -0.74 18.65 -1.77
N ARG A 172 -1.41 17.74 -2.46
CA ARG A 172 -1.68 16.38 -1.98
C ARG A 172 -0.73 15.39 -2.61
N LEU A 173 -0.08 14.55 -1.81
CA LEU A 173 0.61 13.37 -2.29
C LEU A 173 -0.43 12.37 -2.80
N ILE A 174 -0.40 12.07 -4.10
CA ILE A 174 -1.36 11.19 -4.78
C ILE A 174 -0.77 9.84 -5.15
N CYS A 175 0.56 9.77 -5.19
CA CYS A 175 1.30 8.55 -5.46
C CYS A 175 2.58 8.54 -4.64
N PHE A 176 2.89 7.41 -4.04
CA PHE A 176 4.18 7.11 -3.43
C PHE A 176 4.85 5.98 -4.21
N TYR A 177 6.13 6.18 -4.55
CA TYR A 177 6.92 5.24 -5.31
C TYR A 177 8.20 4.90 -4.55
N ASP A 178 8.35 3.65 -4.16
CA ASP A 178 9.56 3.13 -3.53
C ASP A 178 10.54 2.63 -4.61
N PHE A 179 11.54 3.44 -4.88
CA PHE A 179 12.57 3.15 -5.87
C PHE A 179 13.78 2.49 -5.21
N GLU A 180 14.33 1.42 -5.80
CA GLU A 180 15.49 0.66 -5.30
C GLU A 180 15.30 0.17 -3.85
N CYS A 181 14.07 -0.19 -3.48
CA CYS A 181 13.72 -0.58 -2.12
C CYS A 181 13.06 -1.95 -2.04
N ASP A 182 12.18 -2.26 -3.01
CA ASP A 182 11.38 -3.48 -3.07
C ASP A 182 10.58 -3.77 -1.79
N LEU A 183 9.79 -2.78 -1.37
CA LEU A 183 8.89 -3.00 -0.22
C LEU A 183 7.96 -4.20 -0.43
N GLY A 184 7.50 -4.39 -1.68
CA GLY A 184 6.62 -5.50 -2.05
C GLY A 184 7.23 -6.86 -1.73
N ASP A 185 8.50 -7.07 -2.03
CA ASP A 185 9.24 -8.29 -1.72
C ASP A 185 9.35 -8.49 -0.20
N GLY A 186 9.66 -7.42 0.53
CA GLY A 186 9.73 -7.45 1.99
C GLY A 186 8.40 -7.74 2.68
N TRP A 187 7.27 -7.61 1.99
CA TRP A 187 5.95 -7.98 2.52
C TRP A 187 5.60 -9.43 2.27
N GLU A 188 6.30 -10.15 1.37
CA GLU A 188 6.00 -11.54 1.06
C GLU A 188 6.28 -12.49 2.23
N ASP A 189 5.87 -13.75 2.09
CA ASP A 189 6.17 -14.81 3.05
C ASP A 189 7.68 -14.99 3.23
N ALA A 190 8.12 -15.28 4.45
CA ALA A 190 9.53 -15.30 4.83
C ALA A 190 10.40 -16.24 3.99
N GLU A 191 9.82 -17.33 3.49
CA GLU A 191 10.51 -18.33 2.69
C GLU A 191 10.75 -17.93 1.24
N ILE A 192 10.05 -16.91 0.72
CA ILE A 192 10.12 -16.50 -0.68
C ILE A 192 11.50 -15.88 -0.97
N HIS A 193 11.82 -14.78 -0.32
CA HIS A 193 13.08 -14.04 -0.54
C HIS A 193 14.14 -14.39 0.52
N ARG A 194 13.74 -15.02 1.62
CA ARG A 194 14.61 -15.39 2.76
C ARG A 194 15.24 -14.18 3.44
N ASP A 195 14.54 -13.07 3.41
CA ASP A 195 14.91 -11.86 4.13
C ASP A 195 14.94 -12.10 5.64
N SER A 196 15.78 -11.33 6.31
CA SER A 196 15.79 -11.35 7.77
C SER A 196 14.43 -10.89 8.33
N GLU A 197 14.06 -11.40 9.50
CA GLU A 197 12.85 -10.94 10.20
C GLU A 197 12.89 -9.42 10.44
N GLU A 198 14.07 -8.86 10.70
CA GLU A 198 14.26 -7.43 10.87
C GLU A 198 13.92 -6.64 9.58
N SER A 199 14.43 -7.08 8.41
CA SER A 199 14.16 -6.44 7.11
C SER A 199 12.67 -6.51 6.78
N ARG A 200 12.05 -7.68 6.90
CA ARG A 200 10.62 -7.88 6.66
C ARG A 200 9.76 -7.02 7.60
N THR A 201 10.11 -6.98 8.88
CA THR A 201 9.41 -6.13 9.84
C THR A 201 9.47 -4.67 9.44
N LYS A 202 10.63 -4.16 9.02
CA LYS A 202 10.80 -2.78 8.55
C LYS A 202 9.98 -2.52 7.28
N ALA A 203 9.95 -3.45 6.33
CA ALA A 203 9.14 -3.33 5.13
C ALA A 203 7.63 -3.23 5.48
N LEU A 204 7.12 -4.11 6.33
CA LEU A 204 5.73 -4.10 6.80
C LEU A 204 5.39 -2.83 7.58
N GLN A 205 6.30 -2.34 8.44
CA GLN A 205 6.13 -1.08 9.16
C GLN A 205 6.04 0.12 8.20
N MET A 206 6.88 0.16 7.16
CA MET A 206 6.81 1.22 6.15
C MET A 206 5.51 1.12 5.33
N GLY A 207 5.10 -0.09 4.95
CA GLY A 207 3.81 -0.34 4.31
C GLY A 207 2.62 0.13 5.17
N ALA A 208 2.65 -0.15 6.47
CA ALA A 208 1.66 0.33 7.43
C ALA A 208 1.62 1.86 7.53
N ASN A 209 2.78 2.54 7.47
CA ASN A 209 2.84 3.99 7.37
C ASN A 209 2.18 4.51 6.10
N ILE A 210 2.42 3.88 4.95
CA ILE A 210 1.82 4.27 3.66
C ILE A 210 0.30 4.12 3.73
N LEU A 211 -0.20 3.00 4.26
CA LEU A 211 -1.64 2.79 4.47
C LEU A 211 -2.21 3.82 5.45
N SER A 212 -1.57 4.05 6.59
CA SER A 212 -1.99 5.05 7.56
C SER A 212 -2.07 6.45 6.94
N TYR A 213 -1.07 6.86 6.17
CA TYR A 213 -1.06 8.14 5.47
C TYR A 213 -2.24 8.28 4.51
N THR A 214 -2.59 7.19 3.82
CA THR A 214 -3.71 7.18 2.86
C THR A 214 -5.06 7.37 3.55
N PHE A 215 -5.29 6.72 4.70
CA PHE A 215 -6.60 6.67 5.34
C PHE A 215 -6.82 7.73 6.43
N ILE A 216 -5.77 8.11 7.13
CA ILE A 216 -5.88 9.06 8.25
C ILE A 216 -5.58 10.49 7.78
N GLY A 217 -4.92 10.66 6.63
CA GLY A 217 -4.48 11.94 6.12
C GLY A 217 -3.27 12.50 6.89
N LYS A 218 -2.92 13.76 6.59
CA LYS A 218 -1.82 14.41 7.28
C LYS A 218 -2.10 14.47 8.79
N LYS A 219 -1.22 13.91 9.61
CA LYS A 219 -1.06 14.40 10.98
C LYS A 219 -0.39 15.78 10.86
N ASP A 220 -1.16 16.84 11.07
CA ASP A 220 -0.64 18.20 11.20
C ASP A 220 0.22 18.34 12.46
#